data_fd6f0e4901e5c1e1569e09916d59e5bc
#
_entry.id   fd6f0e4901e5c1e1569e09916d59e5bc
#
_cell.length_a   1.000
_cell.length_b   1.000
_cell.length_c   1.000
_cell.angle_alpha   90.00
_cell.angle_beta   90.00
_cell.angle_gamma   90.00
#
_symmetry.space_group_name_H-M   'P 1'
#
loop_
_entity.id
_entity.type
_entity.pdbx_description
1 polymer ?
#
loop_
_entity_poly.entity_id
_entity_poly.type
_entity_poly.pdbx_seq_one_letter_code
_entity_poly.pdbx_strand_id
1 'polypeptide(L)'
;KQNLKNVVLAAGLACTALTGQAQNAGPKTTQTVTNSLMKQSTLPFNAPDFSRIKDEDYLPAIKAAIDEQRAEIKKIADNKQKPTFANTILAYERSGKDLERISNIFYALVSADKTPEIEKAQESIGPMMTEFENETKFNQKFFRRIKYVYDHEYKTLKGEDKKLLEVIYK
;
A
#
# COMPACT_ATOMS: atom_id res chain seq x y z
N LYS A 1 13.71 -59.64 40.85
CA LYS A 1 13.75 -59.49 42.33
C LYS A 1 13.08 -58.14 42.61
N GLN A 2 11.80 -58.25 42.90
CA GLN A 2 11.16 -58.13 44.23
C GLN A 2 11.08 -56.70 44.68
N ASN A 3 9.84 -56.19 44.67
CA ASN A 3 8.90 -56.04 45.81
C ASN A 3 9.17 -54.73 46.57
N LEU A 4 8.25 -53.97 47.06
CA LEU A 4 6.96 -54.24 47.68
C LEU A 4 6.27 -52.89 48.00
N LYS A 5 4.98 -52.80 47.80
CA LYS A 5 3.89 -52.28 48.63
C LYS A 5 4.19 -51.20 49.70
N ASN A 6 3.36 -50.17 49.72
CA ASN A 6 2.34 -49.84 50.74
C ASN A 6 1.76 -48.48 50.41
N VAL A 7 0.53 -48.30 50.15
CA VAL A 7 -0.71 -48.13 50.90
C VAL A 7 -0.57 -47.34 52.20
N VAL A 8 -1.21 -46.17 52.27
CA VAL A 8 -1.98 -45.56 53.38
C VAL A 8 -2.44 -44.17 52.94
N LEU A 9 -3.69 -43.94 52.70
CA LEU A 9 -4.82 -43.46 53.50
C LEU A 9 -4.96 -41.95 53.60
N ALA A 10 -5.99 -41.47 52.96
CA ALA A 10 -6.93 -40.40 53.22
C ALA A 10 -6.61 -39.28 54.19
N ALA A 11 -6.78 -38.05 53.73
CA ALA A 11 -7.50 -37.02 54.48
C ALA A 11 -8.01 -35.96 53.47
N GLY A 12 -9.29 -35.76 53.45
CA GLY A 12 -9.96 -34.78 52.58
C GLY A 12 -9.76 -33.35 53.07
N LEU A 13 -9.60 -32.46 52.13
CA LEU A 13 -9.91 -31.04 52.32
C LEU A 13 -10.67 -30.57 51.12
N ALA A 14 -11.95 -30.24 51.34
CA ALA A 14 -12.78 -29.60 50.36
C ALA A 14 -12.27 -28.18 50.10
N CYS A 15 -11.70 -27.94 48.95
CA CYS A 15 -11.49 -26.56 48.44
C CYS A 15 -12.55 -26.31 47.38
N THR A 16 -13.47 -25.42 47.71
CA THR A 16 -14.47 -24.86 46.79
C THR A 16 -13.75 -24.19 45.62
N ALA A 17 -13.82 -24.83 44.45
CA ALA A 17 -13.38 -24.22 43.21
C ALA A 17 -14.38 -23.13 42.82
N LEU A 18 -13.97 -21.86 42.91
CA LEU A 18 -14.60 -20.77 42.16
C LEU A 18 -14.28 -21.04 40.67
N THR A 19 -15.28 -21.50 39.96
CA THR A 19 -15.27 -21.56 38.51
C THR A 19 -15.33 -20.13 37.98
N GLY A 20 -14.17 -19.51 37.80
CA GLY A 20 -14.07 -18.36 36.95
C GLY A 20 -14.36 -18.76 35.50
N GLN A 21 -15.52 -18.35 35.00
CA GLN A 21 -15.82 -18.44 33.56
C GLN A 21 -14.80 -17.64 32.80
N ALA A 22 -13.80 -18.30 32.23
CA ALA A 22 -12.99 -17.73 31.15
C ALA A 22 -13.96 -17.47 29.99
N GLN A 23 -14.32 -16.21 29.79
CA GLN A 23 -15.00 -15.78 28.58
C GLN A 23 -14.06 -16.07 27.42
N ASN A 24 -14.42 -17.12 26.71
CA ASN A 24 -13.79 -17.50 25.45
C ASN A 24 -14.03 -16.35 24.44
N ALA A 25 -13.10 -15.39 24.34
CA ALA A 25 -13.08 -14.43 23.29
C ALA A 25 -12.81 -15.21 22.01
N GLY A 26 -13.88 -15.61 21.34
CA GLY A 26 -13.83 -16.22 20.02
C GLY A 26 -12.96 -15.37 19.10
N PRO A 27 -12.33 -15.97 18.09
CA PRO A 27 -11.48 -15.22 17.16
C PRO A 27 -12.32 -14.10 16.56
N LYS A 28 -11.92 -12.85 16.80
CA LYS A 28 -12.46 -11.70 16.09
C LYS A 28 -12.15 -11.96 14.61
N THR A 29 -13.15 -12.45 13.89
CA THR A 29 -13.10 -12.50 12.44
C THR A 29 -12.91 -11.06 11.99
N THR A 30 -11.68 -10.69 11.69
CA THR A 30 -11.37 -9.44 11.00
C THR A 30 -12.02 -9.60 9.63
N GLN A 31 -13.26 -9.16 9.50
CA GLN A 31 -13.84 -8.94 8.18
C GLN A 31 -12.89 -7.97 7.50
N THR A 32 -12.17 -8.46 6.53
CA THR A 32 -11.40 -7.62 5.62
C THR A 32 -12.45 -6.83 4.84
N VAL A 33 -12.86 -5.70 5.39
CA VAL A 33 -13.69 -4.74 4.65
C VAL A 33 -12.81 -4.33 3.48
N THR A 34 -13.12 -4.87 2.31
CA THR A 34 -12.38 -4.56 1.10
C THR A 34 -12.65 -3.10 0.80
N ASN A 35 -11.67 -2.23 1.07
CA ASN A 35 -11.77 -0.81 0.78
C ASN A 35 -12.14 -0.62 -0.71
N SER A 36 -13.28 0.02 -0.96
CA SER A 36 -13.84 0.17 -2.32
C SER A 36 -12.93 0.99 -3.23
N LEU A 37 -12.11 1.86 -2.67
CA LEU A 37 -11.10 2.65 -3.41
C LEU A 37 -10.01 1.77 -4.04
N MET A 38 -9.73 0.59 -3.49
CA MET A 38 -8.70 -0.33 -4.04
C MET A 38 -9.16 -1.07 -5.30
N LYS A 39 -10.40 -0.86 -5.74
CA LYS A 39 -10.92 -1.43 -6.99
C LYS A 39 -11.38 -0.33 -7.90
N GLN A 40 -11.12 -0.49 -9.19
CA GLN A 40 -11.70 0.40 -10.19
C GLN A 40 -13.23 0.30 -10.15
N SER A 41 -13.90 1.45 -10.22
CA SER A 41 -15.35 1.50 -10.26
C SER A 41 -15.89 0.85 -11.54
N THR A 42 -17.05 0.21 -11.42
CA THR A 42 -17.80 -0.33 -12.57
C THR A 42 -18.91 0.60 -13.06
N LEU A 43 -19.03 1.78 -12.45
CA LEU A 43 -19.97 2.81 -12.90
C LEU A 43 -19.57 3.39 -14.27
N PRO A 44 -20.49 3.99 -15.01
CA PRO A 44 -20.16 4.66 -16.26
C PRO A 44 -18.99 5.62 -16.11
N PHE A 45 -18.07 5.63 -17.07
CA PHE A 45 -16.84 6.43 -17.07
C PHE A 45 -15.88 6.14 -15.89
N ASN A 46 -16.03 4.98 -15.23
CA ASN A 46 -15.31 4.63 -14.01
C ASN A 46 -15.48 5.67 -12.88
N ALA A 47 -16.63 6.35 -12.86
CA ALA A 47 -16.94 7.34 -11.83
C ALA A 47 -16.85 6.73 -10.43
N PRO A 48 -16.27 7.43 -9.44
CA PRO A 48 -16.21 6.92 -8.07
C PRO A 48 -17.61 6.66 -7.51
N ASP A 49 -17.78 5.52 -6.87
CA ASP A 49 -19.04 5.21 -6.17
C ASP A 49 -18.99 5.78 -4.74
N PHE A 50 -19.28 7.07 -4.62
CA PHE A 50 -19.26 7.77 -3.33
C PHE A 50 -20.29 7.22 -2.32
N SER A 51 -21.29 6.46 -2.75
CA SER A 51 -22.23 5.81 -1.82
C SER A 51 -21.58 4.69 -1.00
N ARG A 52 -20.41 4.20 -1.44
CA ARG A 52 -19.66 3.09 -0.85
C ARG A 52 -18.30 3.49 -0.29
N ILE A 53 -17.90 4.73 -0.49
CA ILE A 53 -16.62 5.27 0.00
C ILE A 53 -16.91 6.07 1.26
N LYS A 54 -16.14 5.84 2.32
CA LYS A 54 -16.20 6.59 3.56
C LYS A 54 -14.92 7.40 3.73
N ASP A 55 -15.00 8.45 4.54
CA ASP A 55 -13.86 9.34 4.78
C ASP A 55 -12.65 8.60 5.37
N GLU A 56 -12.90 7.61 6.25
CA GLU A 56 -11.86 6.77 6.82
C GLU A 56 -11.18 5.82 5.83
N ASP A 57 -11.74 5.62 4.63
CA ASP A 57 -11.19 4.71 3.61
C ASP A 57 -9.98 5.31 2.87
N TYR A 58 -9.85 6.64 2.81
CA TYR A 58 -8.84 7.29 1.98
C TYR A 58 -7.42 7.07 2.48
N LEU A 59 -7.14 7.29 3.76
CA LEU A 59 -5.79 7.14 4.30
C LEU A 59 -5.23 5.72 4.12
N PRO A 60 -5.95 4.63 4.48
CA PRO A 60 -5.45 3.28 4.25
C PRO A 60 -5.35 2.93 2.76
N ALA A 61 -6.23 3.45 1.89
CA ALA A 61 -6.16 3.20 0.46
C ALA A 61 -4.93 3.86 -0.18
N ILE A 62 -4.67 5.13 0.14
CA ILE A 62 -3.47 5.85 -0.36
C ILE A 62 -2.20 5.18 0.14
N LYS A 63 -2.15 4.77 1.40
CA LYS A 63 -1.01 4.03 1.95
C LYS A 63 -0.74 2.74 1.18
N ALA A 64 -1.78 1.94 0.94
CA ALA A 64 -1.66 0.69 0.18
C ALA A 64 -1.21 0.95 -1.27
N ALA A 65 -1.74 1.99 -1.91
CA ALA A 65 -1.37 2.36 -3.28
C ALA A 65 0.08 2.88 -3.39
N ILE A 66 0.58 3.60 -2.36
CA ILE A 66 1.99 3.97 -2.25
C ILE A 66 2.87 2.72 -2.15
N ASP A 67 2.49 1.76 -1.30
CA ASP A 67 3.26 0.53 -1.13
C ASP A 67 3.28 -0.31 -2.42
N GLU A 68 2.19 -0.32 -3.18
CA GLU A 68 2.12 -0.96 -4.50
C GLU A 68 3.05 -0.28 -5.50
N GLN A 69 2.98 1.04 -5.67
CA GLN A 69 3.86 1.76 -6.60
C GLN A 69 5.34 1.66 -6.18
N ARG A 70 5.63 1.67 -4.88
CA ARG A 70 6.98 1.41 -4.37
C ARG A 70 7.50 0.04 -4.82
N ALA A 71 6.66 -0.99 -4.77
CA ALA A 71 7.02 -2.32 -5.27
C ALA A 71 7.22 -2.36 -6.79
N GLU A 72 6.43 -1.62 -7.55
CA GLU A 72 6.59 -1.49 -9.01
C GLU A 72 7.91 -0.79 -9.36
N ILE A 73 8.22 0.34 -8.73
CA ILE A 73 9.48 1.06 -8.92
C ILE A 73 10.68 0.17 -8.54
N LYS A 74 10.55 -0.60 -7.45
CA LYS A 74 11.57 -1.56 -7.06
C LYS A 74 11.80 -2.63 -8.12
N LYS A 75 10.75 -3.16 -8.75
CA LYS A 75 10.87 -4.13 -9.87
C LYS A 75 11.62 -3.51 -11.05
N ILE A 76 11.33 -2.24 -11.39
CA ILE A 76 12.06 -1.53 -12.44
C ILE A 76 13.53 -1.36 -12.05
N ALA A 77 13.80 -0.87 -10.85
CA ALA A 77 15.15 -0.59 -10.36
C ALA A 77 16.04 -1.84 -10.28
N ASP A 78 15.47 -2.98 -9.88
CA ASP A 78 16.15 -4.26 -9.72
C ASP A 78 16.16 -5.14 -11.00
N ASN A 79 15.55 -4.68 -12.10
CA ASN A 79 15.52 -5.41 -13.36
C ASN A 79 16.94 -5.64 -13.89
N LYS A 80 17.30 -6.91 -14.12
CA LYS A 80 18.63 -7.31 -14.60
C LYS A 80 18.85 -7.12 -16.09
N GLN A 81 17.78 -6.92 -16.84
CA GLN A 81 17.89 -6.63 -18.27
C GLN A 81 18.51 -5.24 -18.50
N LYS A 82 19.17 -5.10 -19.65
CA LYS A 82 19.68 -3.80 -20.12
C LYS A 82 18.55 -2.76 -20.07
N PRO A 83 18.78 -1.57 -19.50
CA PRO A 83 17.78 -0.52 -19.49
C PRO A 83 17.39 -0.10 -20.90
N THR A 84 16.10 0.04 -21.15
CA THR A 84 15.52 0.57 -22.40
C THR A 84 14.40 1.54 -22.04
N PHE A 85 14.00 2.36 -23.02
CA PHE A 85 12.84 3.24 -22.88
C PHE A 85 11.60 2.44 -22.41
N ALA A 86 11.34 1.30 -23.02
CA ALA A 86 10.18 0.47 -22.71
C ALA A 86 10.21 -0.11 -21.28
N ASN A 87 11.36 -0.69 -20.85
CA ASN A 87 11.43 -1.39 -19.56
C ASN A 87 11.84 -0.50 -18.38
N THR A 88 12.02 0.79 -18.61
CA THR A 88 12.41 1.75 -17.58
C THR A 88 11.46 2.96 -17.58
N ILE A 89 11.36 3.70 -18.67
CA ILE A 89 10.61 4.94 -18.75
C ILE A 89 9.10 4.65 -18.87
N LEU A 90 8.68 3.85 -19.87
CA LEU A 90 7.28 3.47 -20.01
C LEU A 90 6.79 2.59 -18.85
N ALA A 91 7.66 1.76 -18.28
CA ALA A 91 7.32 0.97 -17.11
C ALA A 91 7.04 1.88 -15.90
N TYR A 92 7.81 2.94 -15.71
CA TYR A 92 7.58 3.92 -14.66
C TYR A 92 6.32 4.75 -14.91
N GLU A 93 6.12 5.25 -16.13
CA GLU A 93 4.92 6.00 -16.52
C GLU A 93 3.61 5.21 -16.31
N ARG A 94 3.69 3.90 -16.41
CA ARG A 94 2.55 3.01 -16.19
C ARG A 94 2.38 2.55 -14.74
N SER A 95 3.33 2.88 -13.88
CA SER A 95 3.26 2.55 -12.45
C SER A 95 2.35 3.52 -11.70
N GLY A 96 1.88 3.11 -10.52
CA GLY A 96 1.16 3.98 -9.60
C GLY A 96 -0.23 4.42 -10.06
N LYS A 97 -0.87 3.71 -11.00
CA LYS A 97 -2.20 4.08 -11.49
C LYS A 97 -3.26 4.13 -10.40
N ASP A 98 -3.19 3.23 -9.43
CA ASP A 98 -4.12 3.25 -8.31
C ASP A 98 -3.84 4.41 -7.36
N LEU A 99 -2.56 4.75 -7.13
CA LEU A 99 -2.20 5.93 -6.34
C LEU A 99 -2.70 7.21 -7.00
N GLU A 100 -2.49 7.38 -8.31
CA GLU A 100 -2.98 8.51 -9.08
C GLU A 100 -4.51 8.62 -8.99
N ARG A 101 -5.22 7.53 -9.27
CA ARG A 101 -6.67 7.49 -9.24
C ARG A 101 -7.24 7.84 -7.87
N ILE A 102 -6.74 7.20 -6.81
CA ILE A 102 -7.23 7.41 -5.44
C ILE A 102 -6.90 8.81 -4.96
N SER A 103 -5.70 9.31 -5.26
CA SER A 103 -5.29 10.68 -4.91
C SER A 103 -6.14 11.73 -5.62
N ASN A 104 -6.45 11.55 -6.91
CA ASN A 104 -7.32 12.46 -7.64
C ASN A 104 -8.73 12.53 -7.02
N ILE A 105 -9.31 11.38 -6.63
CA ILE A 105 -10.60 11.33 -5.93
C ILE A 105 -10.51 12.06 -4.58
N PHE A 106 -9.47 11.79 -3.81
CA PHE A 106 -9.26 12.41 -2.50
C PHE A 106 -9.13 13.93 -2.58
N TYR A 107 -8.25 14.44 -3.44
CA TYR A 107 -8.02 15.88 -3.55
C TYR A 107 -9.21 16.62 -4.19
N ALA A 108 -10.00 15.97 -5.04
CA ALA A 108 -11.26 16.52 -5.50
C ALA A 108 -12.24 16.70 -4.33
N LEU A 109 -12.33 15.71 -3.43
CA LEU A 109 -13.18 15.81 -2.23
C LEU A 109 -12.68 16.88 -1.27
N VAL A 110 -11.37 16.95 -1.01
CA VAL A 110 -10.75 18.03 -0.19
C VAL A 110 -11.15 19.41 -0.68
N SER A 111 -11.31 19.57 -2.00
CA SER A 111 -11.66 20.86 -2.61
C SER A 111 -13.17 21.15 -2.62
N ALA A 112 -14.00 20.11 -2.63
CA ALA A 112 -15.45 20.25 -2.80
C ALA A 112 -16.23 20.13 -1.48
N ASP A 113 -15.84 19.20 -0.61
CA ASP A 113 -16.57 18.87 0.62
C ASP A 113 -15.60 18.36 1.70
N LYS A 114 -14.91 19.29 2.34
CA LYS A 114 -13.88 19.00 3.33
C LYS A 114 -14.48 18.80 4.71
N THR A 115 -14.69 17.55 5.09
CA THR A 115 -15.08 17.18 6.46
C THR A 115 -13.88 17.23 7.42
N PRO A 116 -14.09 17.26 8.76
CA PRO A 116 -13.00 17.15 9.73
C PRO A 116 -12.17 15.88 9.58
N GLU A 117 -12.78 14.77 9.18
CA GLU A 117 -12.14 13.48 8.92
C GLU A 117 -11.23 13.55 7.70
N ILE A 118 -11.70 14.18 6.62
CA ILE A 118 -10.90 14.43 5.40
C ILE A 118 -9.73 15.38 5.70
N GLU A 119 -9.94 16.41 6.51
CA GLU A 119 -8.87 17.33 6.94
C GLU A 119 -7.76 16.58 7.68
N LYS A 120 -8.14 15.76 8.66
CA LYS A 120 -7.20 14.91 9.41
C LYS A 120 -6.47 13.90 8.52
N ALA A 121 -7.16 13.30 7.55
CA ALA A 121 -6.54 12.43 6.56
C ALA A 121 -5.52 13.19 5.72
N GLN A 122 -5.84 14.41 5.26
CA GLN A 122 -4.94 15.27 4.48
C GLN A 122 -3.65 15.60 5.22
N GLU A 123 -3.73 15.90 6.54
CA GLU A 123 -2.55 16.17 7.37
C GLU A 123 -1.57 14.98 7.41
N SER A 124 -2.09 13.76 7.30
CA SER A 124 -1.28 12.53 7.29
C SER A 124 -0.79 12.16 5.88
N ILE A 125 -1.63 12.35 4.87
CA ILE A 125 -1.37 11.97 3.48
C ILE A 125 -0.28 12.87 2.86
N GLY A 126 -0.30 14.17 3.12
CA GLY A 126 0.65 15.11 2.54
C GLY A 126 2.12 14.75 2.82
N PRO A 127 2.52 14.60 4.09
CA PRO A 127 3.89 14.16 4.41
C PRO A 127 4.25 12.79 3.83
N MET A 128 3.32 11.83 3.84
CA MET A 128 3.54 10.48 3.30
C MET A 128 3.79 10.50 1.79
N MET A 129 3.05 11.29 1.04
CA MET A 129 3.25 11.48 -0.40
C MET A 129 4.63 12.12 -0.67
N THR A 130 4.98 13.16 0.09
CA THR A 130 6.28 13.83 -0.03
C THR A 130 7.44 12.89 0.27
N GLU A 131 7.34 12.07 1.30
CA GLU A 131 8.34 11.05 1.64
C GLU A 131 8.51 10.06 0.49
N PHE A 132 7.42 9.52 -0.04
CA PHE A 132 7.44 8.57 -1.16
C PHE A 132 8.03 9.19 -2.44
N GLU A 133 7.70 10.45 -2.75
CA GLU A 133 8.32 11.16 -3.88
C GLU A 133 9.82 11.29 -3.70
N ASN A 134 10.27 11.64 -2.50
CA ASN A 134 11.70 11.76 -2.19
C ASN A 134 12.41 10.40 -2.27
N GLU A 135 11.81 9.32 -1.72
CA GLU A 135 12.34 7.96 -1.87
C GLU A 135 12.55 7.60 -3.34
N THR A 136 11.59 7.94 -4.20
CA THR A 136 11.66 7.68 -5.64
C THR A 136 12.74 8.50 -6.32
N LYS A 137 12.80 9.82 -6.06
CA LYS A 137 13.77 10.75 -6.64
C LYS A 137 15.21 10.41 -6.25
N PHE A 138 15.43 9.98 -5.00
CA PHE A 138 16.76 9.63 -4.49
C PHE A 138 17.12 8.16 -4.68
N ASN A 139 16.29 7.37 -5.36
CA ASN A 139 16.61 5.96 -5.64
C ASN A 139 17.74 5.84 -6.67
N GLN A 140 18.96 5.61 -6.18
CA GLN A 140 20.17 5.54 -7.00
C GLN A 140 20.14 4.43 -8.06
N LYS A 141 19.49 3.28 -7.77
CA LYS A 141 19.37 2.19 -8.76
C LYS A 141 18.43 2.58 -9.89
N PHE A 142 17.30 3.18 -9.54
CA PHE A 142 16.31 3.64 -10.50
C PHE A 142 16.89 4.76 -11.36
N PHE A 143 17.51 5.76 -10.75
CA PHE A 143 18.15 6.86 -11.46
C PHE A 143 19.23 6.38 -12.46
N ARG A 144 20.07 5.41 -12.08
CA ARG A 144 21.06 4.85 -13.02
C ARG A 144 20.43 4.24 -14.26
N ARG A 145 19.26 3.62 -14.15
CA ARG A 145 18.52 3.08 -15.29
C ARG A 145 17.98 4.18 -16.17
N ILE A 146 17.37 5.21 -15.59
CA ILE A 146 16.88 6.40 -16.32
C ILE A 146 18.04 7.07 -17.07
N LYS A 147 19.14 7.32 -16.37
CA LYS A 147 20.33 7.92 -16.99
C LYS A 147 20.88 7.08 -18.14
N TYR A 148 20.92 5.76 -17.98
CA TYR A 148 21.35 4.87 -19.05
C TYR A 148 20.49 5.04 -20.31
N VAL A 149 19.15 5.05 -20.16
CA VAL A 149 18.23 5.27 -21.30
C VAL A 149 18.46 6.64 -21.92
N TYR A 150 18.62 7.67 -21.10
CA TYR A 150 18.90 9.03 -21.60
C TYR A 150 20.18 9.08 -22.43
N ASP A 151 21.27 8.52 -21.93
CA ASP A 151 22.56 8.56 -22.61
C ASP A 151 22.56 7.78 -23.94
N HIS A 152 21.75 6.71 -24.06
CA HIS A 152 21.83 5.80 -25.21
C HIS A 152 20.68 5.93 -26.21
N GLU A 153 19.48 6.33 -25.76
CA GLU A 153 18.27 6.31 -26.60
C GLU A 153 17.73 7.73 -26.90
N TYR A 154 18.09 8.75 -26.13
CA TYR A 154 17.52 10.10 -26.25
C TYR A 154 17.59 10.67 -27.67
N LYS A 155 18.68 10.43 -28.40
CA LYS A 155 18.88 10.96 -29.77
C LYS A 155 18.00 10.27 -30.81
N THR A 156 17.58 9.04 -30.54
CA THR A 156 16.76 8.24 -31.46
C THR A 156 15.28 8.39 -31.19
N LEU A 157 14.89 8.78 -29.96
CA LEU A 157 13.50 9.05 -29.60
C LEU A 157 12.97 10.32 -30.25
N LYS A 158 11.67 10.33 -30.55
CA LYS A 158 10.96 11.46 -31.18
C LYS A 158 9.63 11.72 -30.46
N GLY A 159 9.05 12.90 -30.69
CA GLY A 159 7.73 13.27 -30.22
C GLY A 159 7.57 13.12 -28.70
N GLU A 160 6.47 12.50 -28.30
CA GLU A 160 6.08 12.33 -26.90
C GLU A 160 7.06 11.48 -26.10
N ASP A 161 7.59 10.40 -26.69
CA ASP A 161 8.56 9.53 -26.03
C ASP A 161 9.83 10.29 -25.62
N LYS A 162 10.32 11.15 -26.50
CA LYS A 162 11.48 11.99 -26.18
C LYS A 162 11.17 12.98 -25.07
N LYS A 163 9.98 13.59 -25.13
CA LYS A 163 9.53 14.55 -24.11
C LYS A 163 9.34 13.89 -22.74
N LEU A 164 8.75 12.70 -22.73
CA LEU A 164 8.58 11.92 -21.50
C LEU A 164 9.93 11.61 -20.84
N LEU A 165 10.91 11.15 -21.63
CA LEU A 165 12.25 10.91 -21.11
C LEU A 165 12.91 12.18 -20.55
N GLU A 166 12.73 13.32 -21.19
CA GLU A 166 13.24 14.61 -20.69
C GLU A 166 12.63 15.00 -19.33
N VAL A 167 11.31 14.79 -19.16
CA VAL A 167 10.61 15.13 -17.93
C VAL A 167 11.04 14.23 -16.78
N ILE A 168 11.18 12.93 -17.03
CA ILE A 168 11.56 11.95 -16.00
C ILE A 168 13.05 12.08 -15.61
N TYR A 169 13.93 12.51 -16.54
CA TYR A 169 15.37 12.65 -16.28
C TYR A 169 15.73 13.92 -15.49
N LYS A 170 14.95 15.00 -15.61
CA LYS A 170 15.17 16.30 -14.94
C LYS A 170 14.72 16.29 -13.48
#